data_d3d3c09d2cc92e512e8917ade61b004a
#
_entry.id   d3d3c09d2cc92e512e8917ade61b004a
#
_cell.length_a   1.000
_cell.length_b   1.000
_cell.length_c   1.000
_cell.angle_alpha   90.00
_cell.angle_beta   90.00
_cell.angle_gamma   90.00
#
_symmetry.space_group_name_H-M   'P 1'
#
loop_
_entity.id
_entity.type
_entity.pdbx_description
1 polymer ?
#
loop_
_entity_poly.entity_id
_entity_poly.type
_entity_poly.pdbx_seq_one_letter_code
_entity_poly.pdbx_strand_id
1 'polypeptide(L)'
;MKRIFSLGLGLLMAAAFGFASAADYPTRPITFMTMVQPGAQIDRLARGLSQRMSDILGQPINVKNVTGSHGTVMATELSRSRPDGYNIGVTSLTAYTYAPHHAKLAYDPASFDFLTLVALNSSGFISKNDKPWNTLKEAFDYHKKNNKAMVAMFHGADDRDAITRIAKLEGVKLSLIPSKGGPSVIKAVTGGHADVGYVGAILYKHVEAGSIKLIAAALGDRLPPIPDVPTLREQGYDEQVEMIVGLVAPKGLDADAKAKLLAAADQLANNPETAEFITGNLLMRPVTWGEDHADQTVRELYDTFGKQAAAMQ
;
A
#
# COMPACT_ATOMS: atom_id res chain seq x y z
N MET A 1 -1.32 87.59 -0.73
CA MET A 1 -1.24 86.77 -1.95
C MET A 1 -0.05 85.82 -1.82
N LYS A 2 -0.26 84.53 -1.80
CA LYS A 2 0.65 83.35 -1.76
C LYS A 2 0.25 82.38 -0.67
N ARG A 3 -0.65 81.45 -0.97
CA ARG A 3 -0.84 80.14 -0.36
C ARG A 3 -1.90 79.41 -1.17
N ILE A 4 -1.55 78.65 -2.17
CA ILE A 4 -2.30 77.52 -2.77
C ILE A 4 -1.31 76.90 -3.76
N PHE A 5 -0.58 75.82 -3.40
CA PHE A 5 -0.01 74.83 -4.31
C PHE A 5 0.80 73.83 -3.46
N SER A 6 0.12 72.87 -2.90
CA SER A 6 0.79 71.63 -2.41
C SER A 6 -0.28 70.67 -1.84
N LEU A 7 -1.21 70.21 -2.70
CA LEU A 7 -2.16 69.14 -2.39
C LEU A 7 -2.46 68.32 -3.65
N GLY A 8 -1.49 67.75 -4.27
CA GLY A 8 -1.68 67.03 -5.52
C GLY A 8 -0.72 65.89 -5.81
N LEU A 9 0.12 65.45 -4.85
CA LEU A 9 1.11 64.41 -5.13
C LEU A 9 1.10 63.23 -4.17
N GLY A 10 0.00 63.05 -3.42
CA GLY A 10 -0.14 61.99 -2.39
C GLY A 10 -1.04 60.81 -2.73
N LEU A 11 -1.66 60.74 -3.92
CA LEU A 11 -2.75 59.77 -4.22
C LEU A 11 -2.44 58.84 -5.42
N LEU A 12 -1.20 58.69 -5.84
CA LEU A 12 -0.85 57.75 -6.95
C LEU A 12 0.09 56.63 -6.55
N MET A 13 0.27 56.35 -5.26
CA MET A 13 1.16 55.27 -4.77
C MET A 13 0.43 54.08 -4.10
N ALA A 14 -0.86 53.96 -4.29
CA ALA A 14 -1.70 52.93 -3.61
C ALA A 14 -2.31 51.86 -4.53
N ALA A 15 -1.81 51.67 -5.76
CA ALA A 15 -2.38 50.72 -6.72
C ALA A 15 -1.39 49.73 -7.34
N ALA A 16 -0.27 49.46 -6.67
CA ALA A 16 0.67 48.41 -7.11
C ALA A 16 0.77 47.30 -6.08
N PHE A 17 -0.38 46.86 -5.48
CA PHE A 17 -0.45 45.49 -5.00
C PHE A 17 -0.62 44.61 -6.24
N GLY A 18 0.52 44.28 -6.87
CA GLY A 18 0.55 43.24 -7.86
C GLY A 18 -0.08 41.99 -7.24
N PHE A 19 -1.10 41.48 -7.91
CA PHE A 19 -1.53 40.10 -7.73
C PHE A 19 -0.27 39.29 -7.97
N ALA A 20 0.36 38.81 -6.89
CA ALA A 20 1.31 37.72 -7.00
C ALA A 20 0.46 36.56 -7.55
N SER A 21 0.52 36.36 -8.87
CA SER A 21 0.03 35.13 -9.48
C SER A 21 0.70 34.02 -8.72
N ALA A 22 -0.06 33.28 -7.92
CA ALA A 22 0.46 32.07 -7.32
C ALA A 22 1.06 31.26 -8.47
N ALA A 23 2.37 31.02 -8.42
CA ALA A 23 3.04 30.30 -9.48
C ALA A 23 2.33 28.94 -9.63
N ASP A 24 1.87 28.67 -10.87
CA ASP A 24 1.11 27.45 -11.16
C ASP A 24 1.87 26.21 -10.68
N TYR A 25 1.31 25.48 -9.69
CA TYR A 25 1.87 24.22 -9.26
C TYR A 25 1.84 23.20 -10.42
N PRO A 26 2.87 22.33 -10.59
CA PRO A 26 4.19 22.35 -9.96
C PRO A 26 5.20 23.23 -10.72
N THR A 27 6.07 23.97 -10.01
CA THR A 27 7.13 24.79 -10.58
C THR A 27 8.53 24.20 -10.43
N ARG A 28 8.64 23.07 -9.74
CA ARG A 28 9.89 22.35 -9.45
C ARG A 28 9.63 20.84 -9.36
N PRO A 29 10.67 20.00 -9.38
CA PRO A 29 10.51 18.56 -9.27
C PRO A 29 9.75 18.13 -8.02
N ILE A 30 8.89 17.12 -8.18
CA ILE A 30 8.13 16.44 -7.11
C ILE A 30 8.92 15.23 -6.64
N THR A 31 8.76 14.84 -5.38
CA THR A 31 9.34 13.61 -4.82
C THR A 31 8.23 12.61 -4.50
N PHE A 32 8.28 11.45 -5.13
CA PHE A 32 7.52 10.28 -4.69
C PHE A 32 8.35 9.48 -3.69
N MET A 33 7.86 9.39 -2.46
CA MET A 33 8.48 8.60 -1.40
C MET A 33 7.86 7.20 -1.37
N THR A 34 8.68 6.16 -1.36
CA THR A 34 8.20 4.78 -1.24
C THR A 34 8.89 4.05 -0.09
N MET A 35 8.14 3.15 0.53
CA MET A 35 8.54 2.45 1.77
C MET A 35 9.43 1.23 1.56
N VAL A 36 9.71 0.86 0.31
CA VAL A 36 10.40 -0.39 -0.04
C VAL A 36 11.76 -0.14 -0.68
N GLN A 37 12.58 -1.18 -0.75
CA GLN A 37 13.88 -1.15 -1.44
C GLN A 37 13.69 -0.95 -2.95
N PRO A 38 14.69 -0.35 -3.63
CA PRO A 38 14.71 -0.25 -5.09
C PRO A 38 14.49 -1.61 -5.76
N GLY A 39 13.65 -1.64 -6.81
CA GLY A 39 13.30 -2.84 -7.56
C GLY A 39 12.18 -3.69 -6.95
N ALA A 40 11.74 -3.41 -5.72
CA ALA A 40 10.56 -4.04 -5.16
C ALA A 40 9.27 -3.61 -5.89
N GLN A 41 8.19 -4.35 -5.74
CA GLN A 41 6.94 -4.14 -6.50
C GLN A 41 6.38 -2.71 -6.34
N ILE A 42 6.29 -2.19 -5.12
CA ILE A 42 5.81 -0.81 -4.87
C ILE A 42 6.79 0.24 -5.41
N ASP A 43 8.11 -0.02 -5.39
CA ASP A 43 9.10 0.89 -6.02
C ASP A 43 8.92 0.92 -7.54
N ARG A 44 8.71 -0.24 -8.17
CA ARG A 44 8.42 -0.31 -9.61
C ARG A 44 7.11 0.40 -9.95
N LEU A 45 6.08 0.27 -9.11
CA LEU A 45 4.83 1.02 -9.24
C LEU A 45 5.10 2.52 -9.12
N ALA A 46 5.80 2.98 -8.08
CA ALA A 46 6.12 4.38 -7.90
C ALA A 46 6.88 4.97 -9.10
N ARG A 47 7.86 4.24 -9.66
CA ARG A 47 8.61 4.69 -10.85
C ARG A 47 7.74 4.74 -12.10
N GLY A 48 6.87 3.76 -12.31
CA GLY A 48 5.95 3.77 -13.44
C GLY A 48 4.91 4.89 -13.36
N LEU A 49 4.39 5.18 -12.17
CA LEU A 49 3.51 6.32 -11.93
C LEU A 49 4.25 7.66 -12.07
N SER A 50 5.49 7.76 -11.51
CA SER A 50 6.27 8.99 -11.57
C SER A 50 6.56 9.43 -13.01
N GLN A 51 6.91 8.50 -13.88
CA GLN A 51 7.15 8.78 -15.29
C GLN A 51 5.88 9.36 -15.97
N ARG A 52 4.75 8.65 -15.82
CA ARG A 52 3.48 9.03 -16.44
C ARG A 52 2.93 10.35 -15.89
N MET A 53 2.98 10.55 -14.56
CA MET A 53 2.54 11.80 -13.95
C MET A 53 3.46 12.96 -14.27
N SER A 54 4.76 12.72 -14.48
CA SER A 54 5.70 13.76 -14.95
C SER A 54 5.27 14.35 -16.29
N ASP A 55 4.82 13.50 -17.22
CA ASP A 55 4.36 13.92 -18.54
C ASP A 55 3.08 14.78 -18.43
N ILE A 56 2.17 14.43 -17.51
CA ILE A 56 0.92 15.16 -17.29
C ILE A 56 1.17 16.50 -16.56
N LEU A 57 2.01 16.48 -15.53
CA LEU A 57 2.25 17.65 -14.67
C LEU A 57 3.33 18.60 -15.21
N GLY A 58 4.07 18.19 -16.24
CA GLY A 58 5.12 19.01 -16.86
C GLY A 58 6.36 19.23 -15.98
N GLN A 59 6.51 18.47 -14.90
CA GLN A 59 7.68 18.54 -14.01
C GLN A 59 8.20 17.14 -13.67
N PRO A 60 9.52 16.97 -13.52
CA PRO A 60 10.10 15.69 -13.12
C PRO A 60 9.57 15.21 -11.77
N ILE A 61 9.31 13.91 -11.64
CA ILE A 61 8.97 13.27 -10.37
C ILE A 61 10.07 12.27 -10.01
N ASN A 62 10.80 12.54 -8.95
CA ASN A 62 11.90 11.70 -8.47
C ASN A 62 11.40 10.70 -7.44
N VAL A 63 11.85 9.44 -7.52
CA VAL A 63 11.48 8.40 -6.54
C VAL A 63 12.56 8.30 -5.46
N LYS A 64 12.15 8.45 -4.18
CA LYS A 64 12.98 8.29 -3.00
C LYS A 64 12.54 7.08 -2.19
N ASN A 65 13.44 6.13 -1.95
CA ASN A 65 13.19 4.97 -1.13
C ASN A 65 13.50 5.28 0.34
N VAL A 66 12.50 5.18 1.23
CA VAL A 66 12.59 5.40 2.68
C VAL A 66 12.10 4.15 3.39
N THR A 67 12.99 3.21 3.61
CA THR A 67 12.65 1.87 4.09
C THR A 67 12.64 1.78 5.62
N GLY A 68 11.89 0.85 6.16
CA GLY A 68 11.92 0.48 7.58
C GLY A 68 10.52 0.34 8.20
N SER A 69 10.44 -0.58 9.16
CA SER A 69 9.26 -0.83 10.01
C SER A 69 7.94 -0.85 9.24
N HIS A 70 7.87 -1.60 8.13
CA HIS A 70 6.66 -1.76 7.29
C HIS A 70 6.02 -0.43 6.85
N GLY A 71 6.87 0.58 6.56
CA GLY A 71 6.43 1.88 6.04
C GLY A 71 6.26 2.98 7.08
N THR A 72 6.30 2.68 8.37
CA THR A 72 6.13 3.72 9.42
C THR A 72 7.28 4.71 9.46
N VAL A 73 8.50 4.33 9.03
CA VAL A 73 9.63 5.26 8.88
C VAL A 73 9.34 6.28 7.78
N MET A 74 8.87 5.81 6.62
CA MET A 74 8.48 6.69 5.50
C MET A 74 7.30 7.58 5.88
N ALA A 75 6.27 7.04 6.52
CA ALA A 75 5.13 7.82 6.99
C ALA A 75 5.56 8.90 8.01
N THR A 76 6.51 8.60 8.90
CA THR A 76 7.09 9.59 9.83
C THR A 76 7.81 10.71 9.08
N GLU A 77 8.58 10.40 8.04
CA GLU A 77 9.26 11.43 7.24
C GLU A 77 8.24 12.27 6.46
N LEU A 78 7.26 11.63 5.84
CA LEU A 78 6.19 12.30 5.09
C LEU A 78 5.37 13.24 5.98
N SER A 79 5.01 12.83 7.22
CA SER A 79 4.23 13.67 8.14
C SER A 79 4.93 14.99 8.52
N ARG A 80 6.26 15.05 8.38
CA ARG A 80 7.08 16.24 8.65
C ARG A 80 7.32 17.10 7.41
N SER A 81 6.89 16.65 6.25
CA SER A 81 7.01 17.38 4.99
C SER A 81 5.98 18.51 4.93
N ARG A 82 6.27 19.54 4.15
CA ARG A 82 5.32 20.62 3.91
C ARG A 82 4.13 20.09 3.09
N PRO A 83 2.90 20.54 3.37
CA PRO A 83 1.72 20.16 2.59
C PRO A 83 1.59 20.99 1.29
N ASP A 84 2.69 21.12 0.54
CA ASP A 84 2.80 21.91 -0.66
C ASP A 84 2.76 21.08 -1.96
N GLY A 85 2.45 19.77 -1.86
CA GLY A 85 2.34 18.86 -2.99
C GLY A 85 3.67 18.32 -3.54
N TYR A 86 4.83 18.75 -3.02
CA TYR A 86 6.13 18.30 -3.54
C TYR A 86 6.69 17.05 -2.89
N ASN A 87 6.04 16.51 -1.85
CA ASN A 87 6.35 15.23 -1.25
C ASN A 87 5.09 14.39 -1.17
N ILE A 88 5.04 13.30 -1.90
CA ILE A 88 3.89 12.39 -1.99
C ILE A 88 4.37 10.97 -1.68
N GLY A 89 3.67 10.27 -0.81
CA GLY A 89 3.91 8.85 -0.53
C GLY A 89 3.23 7.96 -1.56
N VAL A 90 3.98 7.04 -2.17
CA VAL A 90 3.46 5.89 -2.91
C VAL A 90 3.69 4.67 -2.04
N THR A 91 2.67 4.24 -1.30
CA THR A 91 2.87 3.41 -0.13
C THR A 91 1.68 2.51 0.18
N SER A 92 1.95 1.43 0.92
CA SER A 92 0.88 0.63 1.50
C SER A 92 0.13 1.39 2.59
N LEU A 93 -1.19 1.22 2.62
CA LEU A 93 -2.04 1.81 3.65
C LEU A 93 -1.84 1.18 5.03
N THR A 94 -1.21 0.02 5.16
CA THR A 94 -1.00 -0.68 6.44
C THR A 94 -0.24 0.17 7.47
N ALA A 95 0.64 1.08 7.02
CA ALA A 95 1.32 2.03 7.91
C ALA A 95 0.33 2.99 8.60
N TYR A 96 -0.83 3.25 8.01
CA TYR A 96 -1.82 4.21 8.49
C TYR A 96 -3.05 3.56 9.14
N THR A 97 -3.32 2.30 8.80
CA THR A 97 -4.54 1.59 9.21
C THR A 97 -4.27 0.47 10.21
N TYR A 98 -3.23 -0.34 10.00
CA TYR A 98 -2.86 -1.46 10.87
C TYR A 98 -1.86 -1.05 11.97
N ALA A 99 -0.76 -0.40 11.59
CA ALA A 99 0.33 -0.08 12.52
C ALA A 99 -0.10 0.74 13.76
N PRO A 100 -1.08 1.68 13.68
CA PRO A 100 -1.52 2.45 14.84
C PRO A 100 -2.08 1.61 16.00
N HIS A 101 -2.64 0.45 15.70
CA HIS A 101 -3.23 -0.44 16.69
C HIS A 101 -2.21 -1.40 17.34
N HIS A 102 -0.99 -1.48 16.79
CA HIS A 102 0.02 -2.47 17.20
C HIS A 102 1.33 -1.85 17.68
N ALA A 103 1.55 -0.54 17.46
CA ALA A 103 2.78 0.14 17.85
C ALA A 103 2.54 1.61 18.21
N LYS A 104 3.41 2.15 19.08
CA LYS A 104 3.47 3.59 19.30
C LYS A 104 4.17 4.25 18.11
N LEU A 105 3.44 5.06 17.35
CA LEU A 105 3.93 5.73 16.15
C LEU A 105 4.50 7.12 16.49
N ALA A 106 5.40 7.62 15.62
CA ALA A 106 5.95 8.98 15.69
C ALA A 106 5.13 9.98 14.82
N TYR A 107 3.98 9.57 14.32
CA TYR A 107 3.01 10.36 13.56
C TYR A 107 1.59 10.00 13.97
N ASP A 108 0.65 10.90 13.71
CA ASP A 108 -0.78 10.64 13.82
C ASP A 108 -1.32 10.24 12.43
N PRO A 109 -2.03 9.11 12.28
CA PRO A 109 -2.66 8.73 11.00
C PRO A 109 -3.60 9.81 10.43
N ALA A 110 -4.21 10.63 11.29
CA ALA A 110 -5.06 11.75 10.88
C ALA A 110 -4.27 12.93 10.25
N SER A 111 -2.93 12.89 10.31
CA SER A 111 -2.04 13.91 9.72
C SER A 111 -1.78 13.74 8.23
N PHE A 112 -2.61 12.95 7.52
CA PHE A 112 -2.45 12.70 6.10
C PHE A 112 -3.74 12.91 5.32
N ASP A 113 -3.58 13.29 4.05
CA ASP A 113 -4.60 13.25 3.01
C ASP A 113 -4.34 12.04 2.10
N PHE A 114 -5.34 11.18 1.93
CA PHE A 114 -5.28 10.01 1.06
C PHE A 114 -5.83 10.39 -0.31
N LEU A 115 -4.94 10.70 -1.26
CA LEU A 115 -5.34 11.28 -2.55
C LEU A 115 -6.08 10.27 -3.43
N THR A 116 -5.59 9.04 -3.49
CA THR A 116 -6.24 7.96 -4.25
C THR A 116 -5.67 6.60 -3.86
N LEU A 117 -6.46 5.55 -4.04
CA LEU A 117 -5.95 4.19 -4.12
C LEU A 117 -5.45 3.91 -5.53
N VAL A 118 -4.47 3.05 -5.67
CA VAL A 118 -3.85 2.76 -6.98
C VAL A 118 -3.96 1.30 -7.34
N ALA A 119 -3.53 0.42 -6.45
CA ALA A 119 -3.47 -1.00 -6.73
C ALA A 119 -3.49 -1.83 -5.43
N LEU A 120 -3.93 -3.06 -5.58
CA LEU A 120 -3.95 -4.08 -4.54
C LEU A 120 -2.86 -5.12 -4.86
N ASN A 121 -2.00 -5.40 -3.89
CA ASN A 121 -0.97 -6.41 -4.06
C ASN A 121 -1.60 -7.81 -4.10
N SER A 122 -1.37 -8.54 -5.18
CA SER A 122 -1.77 -9.95 -5.26
C SER A 122 -0.94 -10.78 -4.28
N SER A 123 -1.60 -11.53 -3.40
CA SER A 123 -0.93 -12.29 -2.35
C SER A 123 -1.73 -13.53 -1.93
N GLY A 124 -1.05 -14.45 -1.26
CA GLY A 124 -1.70 -15.64 -0.75
C GLY A 124 -0.79 -16.52 0.07
N PHE A 125 -1.41 -17.53 0.68
CA PHE A 125 -0.71 -18.59 1.37
C PHE A 125 -0.33 -19.70 0.39
N ILE A 126 0.93 -20.08 0.45
CA ILE A 126 1.54 -21.09 -0.43
C ILE A 126 2.02 -22.29 0.37
N SER A 127 2.15 -23.40 -0.31
CA SER A 127 2.79 -24.60 0.21
C SER A 127 3.66 -25.26 -0.88
N LYS A 128 4.55 -26.15 -0.49
CA LYS A 128 5.32 -26.96 -1.46
C LYS A 128 4.35 -27.85 -2.25
N ASN A 129 4.61 -28.02 -3.55
CA ASN A 129 3.69 -28.68 -4.47
C ASN A 129 3.41 -30.16 -4.12
N ASP A 130 4.38 -30.87 -3.50
CA ASP A 130 4.28 -32.29 -3.12
C ASP A 130 3.53 -32.54 -1.80
N LYS A 131 3.07 -31.49 -1.10
CA LYS A 131 2.31 -31.67 0.14
C LYS A 131 0.89 -32.24 -0.13
N PRO A 132 0.34 -33.05 0.80
CA PRO A 132 -0.91 -33.78 0.59
C PRO A 132 -2.20 -32.92 0.72
N TRP A 133 -2.09 -31.61 0.79
CA TRP A 133 -3.20 -30.67 0.89
C TRP A 133 -3.18 -29.66 -0.26
N ASN A 134 -4.33 -29.18 -0.68
CA ASN A 134 -4.50 -28.20 -1.77
C ASN A 134 -5.14 -26.89 -1.29
N THR A 135 -5.64 -26.85 -0.06
CA THR A 135 -6.19 -25.66 0.58
C THR A 135 -5.51 -25.41 1.93
N LEU A 136 -5.62 -24.19 2.44
CA LEU A 136 -5.11 -23.87 3.77
C LEU A 136 -5.87 -24.64 4.84
N LYS A 137 -7.20 -24.83 4.65
CA LYS A 137 -8.02 -25.64 5.55
C LYS A 137 -7.53 -27.09 5.62
N GLU A 138 -7.27 -27.71 4.46
CA GLU A 138 -6.73 -29.08 4.42
C GLU A 138 -5.35 -29.18 5.11
N ALA A 139 -4.52 -28.13 5.01
CA ALA A 139 -3.25 -28.08 5.72
C ALA A 139 -3.46 -28.08 7.24
N PHE A 140 -4.40 -27.30 7.75
CA PHE A 140 -4.78 -27.34 9.17
C PHE A 140 -5.36 -28.68 9.59
N ASP A 141 -6.27 -29.28 8.81
CA ASP A 141 -6.87 -30.59 9.07
C ASP A 141 -5.80 -31.69 9.15
N TYR A 142 -4.80 -31.64 8.25
CA TYR A 142 -3.66 -32.57 8.26
C TYR A 142 -2.84 -32.45 9.55
N HIS A 143 -2.49 -31.23 9.96
CA HIS A 143 -1.68 -31.01 11.16
C HIS A 143 -2.44 -31.37 12.43
N LYS A 144 -3.72 -31.07 12.50
CA LYS A 144 -4.64 -31.46 13.59
C LYS A 144 -4.72 -32.97 13.73
N LYS A 145 -4.99 -33.68 12.63
CA LYS A 145 -5.09 -35.16 12.61
C LYS A 145 -3.79 -35.81 13.05
N ASN A 146 -2.64 -35.26 12.73
CA ASN A 146 -1.32 -35.83 13.07
C ASN A 146 -0.77 -35.30 14.40
N ASN A 147 -1.50 -34.45 15.12
CA ASN A 147 -1.07 -33.78 16.35
C ASN A 147 0.30 -33.11 16.21
N LYS A 148 0.54 -32.42 15.09
CA LYS A 148 1.78 -31.74 14.78
C LYS A 148 1.57 -30.23 14.71
N ALA A 149 2.52 -29.45 15.23
CA ALA A 149 2.56 -28.02 14.97
C ALA A 149 2.79 -27.76 13.49
N MET A 150 2.10 -26.76 12.93
CA MET A 150 2.33 -26.28 11.55
C MET A 150 3.39 -25.18 11.57
N VAL A 151 4.40 -25.31 10.74
CA VAL A 151 5.44 -24.28 10.56
C VAL A 151 4.96 -23.27 9.50
N ALA A 152 4.70 -22.04 9.94
CA ALA A 152 4.23 -20.97 9.06
C ALA A 152 5.25 -19.83 8.98
N MET A 153 5.59 -19.44 7.75
CA MET A 153 6.49 -18.30 7.51
C MET A 153 5.68 -17.07 7.08
N PHE A 154 5.82 -15.99 7.83
CA PHE A 154 5.06 -14.75 7.64
C PHE A 154 5.95 -13.61 7.13
N HIS A 155 5.34 -12.65 6.42
CA HIS A 155 6.02 -11.50 5.83
C HIS A 155 5.83 -10.23 6.66
N GLY A 156 4.61 -9.94 7.10
CA GLY A 156 4.21 -8.78 7.89
C GLY A 156 3.53 -9.18 9.19
N ALA A 157 3.03 -8.20 9.91
CA ALA A 157 2.29 -8.45 11.12
C ALA A 157 0.83 -8.85 10.81
N ASP A 158 0.26 -8.30 9.75
CA ASP A 158 -1.10 -8.56 9.27
C ASP A 158 -1.30 -10.02 8.85
N ASP A 159 -0.43 -10.58 8.02
CA ASP A 159 -0.50 -12.00 7.63
C ASP A 159 -0.14 -12.96 8.77
N ARG A 160 0.80 -12.55 9.65
CA ARG A 160 1.07 -13.28 10.90
C ARG A 160 -0.16 -13.40 11.78
N ASP A 161 -0.85 -12.29 11.98
CA ASP A 161 -2.00 -12.22 12.87
C ASP A 161 -3.20 -12.97 12.26
N ALA A 162 -3.40 -12.87 10.95
CA ALA A 162 -4.43 -13.64 10.24
C ALA A 162 -4.21 -15.15 10.41
N ILE A 163 -3.02 -15.66 10.08
CA ILE A 163 -2.74 -17.10 10.23
C ILE A 163 -2.81 -17.56 11.70
N THR A 164 -2.49 -16.68 12.67
CA THR A 164 -2.58 -16.97 14.09
C THR A 164 -4.04 -17.10 14.54
N ARG A 165 -4.93 -16.19 14.09
CA ARG A 165 -6.37 -16.29 14.39
C ARG A 165 -6.99 -17.54 13.79
N ILE A 166 -6.65 -17.86 12.53
CA ILE A 166 -7.10 -19.10 11.87
C ILE A 166 -6.63 -20.34 12.65
N ALA A 167 -5.36 -20.39 13.04
CA ALA A 167 -4.80 -21.51 13.78
C ALA A 167 -5.47 -21.71 15.16
N LYS A 168 -5.81 -20.61 15.84
CA LYS A 168 -6.57 -20.64 17.09
C LYS A 168 -7.97 -21.21 16.87
N LEU A 169 -8.64 -20.80 15.79
CA LEU A 169 -9.96 -21.34 15.41
C LEU A 169 -9.89 -22.85 15.13
N GLU A 170 -8.87 -23.29 14.39
CA GLU A 170 -8.67 -24.71 14.03
C GLU A 170 -8.10 -25.56 15.17
N GLY A 171 -7.62 -24.95 16.26
CA GLY A 171 -7.00 -25.64 17.37
C GLY A 171 -5.66 -26.28 17.04
N VAL A 172 -4.89 -25.70 16.10
CA VAL A 172 -3.58 -26.14 15.65
C VAL A 172 -2.49 -25.25 16.20
N LYS A 173 -1.44 -25.83 16.75
CA LYS A 173 -0.27 -25.08 17.21
C LYS A 173 0.55 -24.60 16.00
N LEU A 174 0.97 -23.34 16.05
CA LEU A 174 1.89 -22.75 15.05
C LEU A 174 3.32 -22.64 15.59
N SER A 175 4.28 -22.86 14.68
CA SER A 175 5.64 -22.40 14.79
C SER A 175 5.86 -21.29 13.77
N LEU A 176 5.95 -20.04 14.23
CA LEU A 176 5.98 -18.85 13.38
C LEU A 176 7.43 -18.43 13.09
N ILE A 177 7.76 -18.23 11.80
CA ILE A 177 9.09 -17.81 11.35
C ILE A 177 8.97 -16.49 10.59
N PRO A 178 9.63 -15.41 11.04
CA PRO A 178 9.65 -14.15 10.30
C PRO A 178 10.47 -14.27 9.02
N SER A 179 9.98 -13.71 7.91
CA SER A 179 10.69 -13.70 6.63
C SER A 179 11.53 -12.43 6.42
N LYS A 180 12.51 -12.54 5.53
CA LYS A 180 13.27 -11.40 4.99
C LYS A 180 12.72 -10.94 3.62
N GLY A 181 11.47 -11.32 3.29
CA GLY A 181 10.82 -11.04 2.01
C GLY A 181 10.46 -12.32 1.24
N GLY A 182 9.65 -12.15 0.18
CA GLY A 182 9.09 -13.24 -0.61
C GLY A 182 10.10 -14.33 -1.04
N PRO A 183 11.29 -13.99 -1.57
CA PRO A 183 12.28 -15.00 -1.94
C PRO A 183 12.70 -15.92 -0.79
N SER A 184 12.77 -15.40 0.45
CA SER A 184 13.11 -16.22 1.61
C SER A 184 11.99 -17.19 2.00
N VAL A 185 10.73 -16.76 1.83
CA VAL A 185 9.56 -17.63 2.03
C VAL A 185 9.55 -18.76 1.01
N ILE A 186 9.70 -18.41 -0.28
CA ILE A 186 9.78 -19.42 -1.36
C ILE A 186 10.86 -20.47 -1.05
N LYS A 187 12.06 -20.03 -0.68
CA LYS A 187 13.16 -20.93 -0.35
C LYS A 187 12.82 -21.84 0.84
N ALA A 188 12.21 -21.31 1.89
CA ALA A 188 11.87 -22.10 3.08
C ALA A 188 10.78 -23.14 2.77
N VAL A 189 9.74 -22.77 2.02
CA VAL A 189 8.64 -23.65 1.63
C VAL A 189 9.14 -24.76 0.69
N THR A 190 9.87 -24.40 -0.38
CA THR A 190 10.42 -25.39 -1.33
C THR A 190 11.44 -26.32 -0.69
N GLY A 191 12.22 -25.80 0.27
CA GLY A 191 13.20 -26.59 1.06
C GLY A 191 12.57 -27.46 2.15
N GLY A 192 11.25 -27.35 2.39
CA GLY A 192 10.55 -28.11 3.45
C GLY A 192 10.80 -27.59 4.86
N HIS A 193 11.35 -26.39 5.01
CA HIS A 193 11.59 -25.74 6.31
C HIS A 193 10.34 -25.00 6.83
N ALA A 194 9.35 -24.75 5.98
CA ALA A 194 8.03 -24.27 6.33
C ALA A 194 6.96 -25.09 5.60
N ASP A 195 5.86 -25.38 6.30
CA ASP A 195 4.71 -26.10 5.73
C ASP A 195 3.88 -25.16 4.87
N VAL A 196 3.71 -23.91 5.34
CA VAL A 196 3.00 -22.83 4.66
C VAL A 196 3.80 -21.54 4.73
N GLY A 197 3.56 -20.63 3.79
CA GLY A 197 4.18 -19.31 3.80
C GLY A 197 3.30 -18.28 3.11
N TYR A 198 3.35 -17.02 3.56
CA TYR A 198 2.66 -15.92 2.91
C TYR A 198 3.60 -15.18 1.96
N VAL A 199 3.15 -14.93 0.72
CA VAL A 199 3.91 -14.20 -0.29
C VAL A 199 3.02 -13.34 -1.18
N GLY A 200 3.61 -12.27 -1.73
CA GLY A 200 3.01 -11.45 -2.78
C GLY A 200 3.13 -12.07 -4.17
N ALA A 201 2.99 -11.25 -5.21
CA ALA A 201 2.91 -11.68 -6.62
C ALA A 201 4.08 -12.55 -7.14
N ILE A 202 5.21 -12.61 -6.42
CA ILE A 202 6.29 -13.55 -6.75
C ILE A 202 5.79 -15.01 -6.82
N LEU A 203 4.65 -15.33 -6.18
CA LEU A 203 4.04 -16.66 -6.20
C LEU A 203 3.75 -17.15 -7.62
N TYR A 204 3.32 -16.27 -8.53
CA TYR A 204 2.86 -16.66 -9.87
C TYR A 204 3.91 -17.47 -10.65
N LYS A 205 5.13 -16.94 -10.74
CA LYS A 205 6.21 -17.61 -11.47
C LYS A 205 6.60 -18.95 -10.86
N HIS A 206 6.45 -19.10 -9.53
CA HIS A 206 6.79 -20.34 -8.82
C HIS A 206 5.66 -21.37 -8.86
N VAL A 207 4.41 -20.93 -8.94
CA VAL A 207 3.25 -21.81 -9.21
C VAL A 207 3.32 -22.33 -10.64
N GLU A 208 3.59 -21.46 -11.63
CA GLU A 208 3.78 -21.83 -13.03
C GLU A 208 4.93 -22.85 -13.20
N ALA A 209 6.04 -22.63 -12.50
CA ALA A 209 7.16 -23.57 -12.47
C ALA A 209 6.91 -24.88 -11.70
N GLY A 210 5.72 -25.04 -11.07
CA GLY A 210 5.35 -26.23 -10.32
C GLY A 210 6.16 -26.47 -9.03
N SER A 211 6.90 -25.48 -8.54
CA SER A 211 7.73 -25.63 -7.33
C SER A 211 6.93 -25.43 -6.04
N ILE A 212 5.87 -24.67 -6.10
CA ILE A 212 4.89 -24.42 -5.03
C ILE A 212 3.48 -24.48 -5.59
N LYS A 213 2.50 -24.53 -4.71
CA LYS A 213 1.09 -24.29 -5.00
C LYS A 213 0.54 -23.18 -4.11
N LEU A 214 -0.36 -22.37 -4.66
CA LEU A 214 -1.23 -21.49 -3.88
C LEU A 214 -2.26 -22.37 -3.18
N ILE A 215 -2.50 -22.15 -1.90
CA ILE A 215 -3.46 -22.93 -1.09
C ILE A 215 -4.58 -22.05 -0.49
N ALA A 216 -4.40 -20.72 -0.52
CA ALA A 216 -5.45 -19.76 -0.26
C ALA A 216 -5.08 -18.42 -0.88
N ALA A 217 -5.97 -17.81 -1.64
CA ALA A 217 -5.87 -16.40 -1.97
C ALA A 217 -6.15 -15.58 -0.71
N ALA A 218 -5.28 -14.61 -0.41
CA ALA A 218 -5.40 -13.84 0.83
C ALA A 218 -6.27 -12.58 0.68
N LEU A 219 -6.69 -12.25 -0.55
CA LEU A 219 -7.56 -11.13 -0.89
C LEU A 219 -9.03 -11.49 -0.72
N GLY A 220 -9.91 -10.47 -0.75
CA GLY A 220 -11.37 -10.68 -0.76
C GLY A 220 -11.88 -11.51 -1.95
N ASP A 221 -11.14 -11.49 -3.07
CA ASP A 221 -11.44 -12.26 -4.28
C ASP A 221 -10.30 -13.21 -4.65
N ARG A 222 -10.63 -14.22 -5.47
CA ARG A 222 -9.63 -15.14 -6.05
C ARG A 222 -8.64 -14.39 -6.94
N LEU A 223 -7.44 -14.92 -7.06
CA LEU A 223 -6.41 -14.36 -7.94
C LEU A 223 -6.71 -14.74 -9.41
N PRO A 224 -6.89 -13.76 -10.32
CA PRO A 224 -7.27 -14.05 -11.69
C PRO A 224 -6.34 -15.03 -12.45
N PRO A 225 -5.00 -14.99 -12.26
CA PRO A 225 -4.12 -15.98 -12.89
C PRO A 225 -4.22 -17.40 -12.31
N ILE A 226 -4.87 -17.57 -11.14
CA ILE A 226 -5.03 -18.87 -10.46
C ILE A 226 -6.46 -18.96 -9.90
N PRO A 227 -7.49 -18.94 -10.77
CA PRO A 227 -8.89 -18.76 -10.36
C PRO A 227 -9.49 -19.95 -9.62
N ASP A 228 -8.85 -21.12 -9.70
CA ASP A 228 -9.34 -22.34 -9.05
C ASP A 228 -9.05 -22.38 -7.55
N VAL A 229 -8.14 -21.53 -7.05
CA VAL A 229 -7.77 -21.53 -5.63
C VAL A 229 -8.70 -20.61 -4.84
N PRO A 230 -9.39 -21.13 -3.81
CA PRO A 230 -10.34 -20.36 -3.03
C PRO A 230 -9.64 -19.32 -2.14
N THR A 231 -10.39 -18.25 -1.81
CA THR A 231 -9.98 -17.25 -0.82
C THR A 231 -10.02 -17.83 0.59
N LEU A 232 -9.47 -17.09 1.56
CA LEU A 232 -9.62 -17.44 2.99
C LEU A 232 -11.10 -17.49 3.39
N ARG A 233 -11.93 -16.54 2.92
CA ARG A 233 -13.37 -16.50 3.22
C ARG A 233 -14.13 -17.66 2.63
N GLU A 234 -13.82 -18.05 1.39
CA GLU A 234 -14.43 -19.23 0.76
C GLU A 234 -14.04 -20.55 1.47
N GLN A 235 -12.92 -20.57 2.21
CA GLN A 235 -12.52 -21.68 3.06
C GLN A 235 -13.13 -21.63 4.47
N GLY A 236 -13.98 -20.64 4.77
CA GLY A 236 -14.69 -20.51 6.04
C GLY A 236 -13.99 -19.62 7.08
N TYR A 237 -12.93 -18.89 6.70
CA TYR A 237 -12.23 -17.97 7.59
C TYR A 237 -12.64 -16.53 7.27
N ASP A 238 -13.19 -15.80 8.25
CA ASP A 238 -13.48 -14.36 8.07
C ASP A 238 -12.21 -13.53 8.19
N GLU A 239 -11.30 -13.82 7.27
CA GLU A 239 -9.97 -13.20 7.21
C GLU A 239 -9.64 -12.78 5.79
N GLN A 240 -8.90 -11.67 5.69
CA GLN A 240 -8.24 -11.25 4.47
C GLN A 240 -6.94 -10.50 4.82
N VAL A 241 -5.97 -10.57 3.93
CA VAL A 241 -4.69 -9.85 4.06
C VAL A 241 -4.48 -9.05 2.81
N GLU A 242 -4.87 -7.78 2.86
CA GLU A 242 -4.85 -6.87 1.71
C GLU A 242 -3.81 -5.78 1.90
N MET A 243 -2.87 -5.72 0.96
CA MET A 243 -1.91 -4.63 0.88
C MET A 243 -2.35 -3.67 -0.24
N ILE A 244 -3.16 -2.69 0.13
CA ILE A 244 -3.59 -1.63 -0.79
C ILE A 244 -2.51 -0.56 -0.84
N VAL A 245 -2.14 -0.15 -2.05
CA VAL A 245 -1.18 0.93 -2.31
C VAL A 245 -1.94 2.16 -2.78
N GLY A 246 -1.63 3.30 -2.18
CA GLY A 246 -2.23 4.58 -2.51
C GLY A 246 -1.20 5.70 -2.63
N LEU A 247 -1.67 6.85 -3.10
CA LEU A 247 -0.98 8.13 -3.05
C LEU A 247 -1.42 8.86 -1.78
N VAL A 248 -0.45 9.23 -0.95
CA VAL A 248 -0.67 9.83 0.37
C VAL A 248 0.14 11.11 0.49
N ALA A 249 -0.45 12.15 1.03
CA ALA A 249 0.20 13.44 1.24
C ALA A 249 0.12 13.88 2.70
N PRO A 250 0.96 14.82 3.16
CA PRO A 250 0.74 15.49 4.45
C PRO A 250 -0.62 16.22 4.45
N LYS A 251 -1.29 16.23 5.60
CA LYS A 251 -2.61 16.86 5.78
C LYS A 251 -2.60 18.34 5.45
N GLY A 252 -3.65 18.80 4.77
CA GLY A 252 -3.85 20.21 4.45
C GLY A 252 -3.07 20.67 3.22
N LEU A 253 -3.00 19.82 2.19
CA LEU A 253 -2.43 20.19 0.90
C LEU A 253 -2.98 21.52 0.40
N ASP A 254 -2.09 22.34 -0.20
CA ASP A 254 -2.50 23.47 -1.01
C ASP A 254 -3.57 23.06 -2.03
N ALA A 255 -4.63 23.85 -2.17
CA ALA A 255 -5.81 23.48 -2.96
C ALA A 255 -5.50 23.29 -4.45
N ASP A 256 -4.60 24.13 -5.03
CA ASP A 256 -4.18 24.02 -6.42
C ASP A 256 -3.30 22.76 -6.63
N ALA A 257 -2.36 22.53 -5.72
CA ALA A 257 -1.53 21.32 -5.74
C ALA A 257 -2.39 20.06 -5.64
N LYS A 258 -3.37 20.04 -4.71
CA LYS A 258 -4.28 18.91 -4.53
C LYS A 258 -5.10 18.66 -5.80
N ALA A 259 -5.71 19.71 -6.35
CA ALA A 259 -6.55 19.57 -7.54
C ALA A 259 -5.76 19.02 -8.75
N LYS A 260 -4.53 19.49 -8.96
CA LYS A 260 -3.67 19.02 -10.08
C LYS A 260 -3.17 17.60 -9.88
N LEU A 261 -2.82 17.22 -8.65
CA LEU A 261 -2.44 15.83 -8.32
C LEU A 261 -3.59 14.87 -8.54
N LEU A 262 -4.80 15.22 -8.09
CA LEU A 262 -6.00 14.41 -8.29
C LEU A 262 -6.37 14.29 -9.77
N ALA A 263 -6.31 15.40 -10.53
CA ALA A 263 -6.57 15.38 -11.97
C ALA A 263 -5.54 14.51 -12.73
N ALA A 264 -4.26 14.56 -12.34
CA ALA A 264 -3.25 13.69 -12.93
C ALA A 264 -3.48 12.21 -12.57
N ALA A 265 -3.87 11.92 -11.34
CA ALA A 265 -4.23 10.57 -10.91
C ALA A 265 -5.44 10.04 -11.70
N ASP A 266 -6.48 10.86 -11.90
CA ASP A 266 -7.67 10.50 -12.67
C ASP A 266 -7.34 10.19 -14.14
N GLN A 267 -6.47 10.99 -14.78
CA GLN A 267 -5.99 10.69 -16.12
C GLN A 267 -5.28 9.33 -16.20
N LEU A 268 -4.47 8.99 -15.18
CA LEU A 268 -3.82 7.66 -15.12
C LEU A 268 -4.83 6.54 -14.91
N ALA A 269 -5.83 6.74 -14.05
CA ALA A 269 -6.85 5.76 -13.77
C ALA A 269 -7.65 5.36 -15.02
N ASN A 270 -7.87 6.34 -15.92
CA ASN A 270 -8.60 6.16 -17.17
C ASN A 270 -7.72 5.77 -18.36
N ASN A 271 -6.40 5.58 -18.16
CA ASN A 271 -5.47 5.22 -19.23
C ASN A 271 -5.27 3.70 -19.29
N PRO A 272 -5.62 3.03 -20.43
CA PRO A 272 -5.43 1.59 -20.59
C PRO A 272 -3.99 1.11 -20.40
N GLU A 273 -2.98 1.92 -20.77
CA GLU A 273 -1.57 1.57 -20.57
C GLU A 273 -1.19 1.55 -19.08
N THR A 274 -1.85 2.35 -18.25
CA THR A 274 -1.67 2.30 -16.79
C THR A 274 -2.27 1.02 -16.23
N ALA A 275 -3.46 0.64 -16.68
CA ALA A 275 -4.10 -0.62 -16.30
C ALA A 275 -3.22 -1.82 -16.68
N GLU A 276 -2.73 -1.87 -17.92
CA GLU A 276 -1.82 -2.92 -18.41
C GLU A 276 -0.50 -2.95 -17.62
N PHE A 277 0.07 -1.79 -17.29
CA PHE A 277 1.26 -1.70 -16.45
C PHE A 277 1.03 -2.29 -15.05
N ILE A 278 -0.11 -1.99 -14.42
CA ILE A 278 -0.45 -2.50 -13.09
C ILE A 278 -0.71 -4.01 -13.15
N THR A 279 -1.52 -4.48 -14.09
CA THR A 279 -1.96 -5.87 -14.16
C THR A 279 -0.94 -6.80 -14.82
N GLY A 280 -0.41 -6.41 -15.99
CA GLY A 280 0.52 -7.22 -16.78
C GLY A 280 1.95 -7.18 -16.24
N ASN A 281 2.49 -5.97 -16.04
CA ASN A 281 3.90 -5.85 -15.68
C ASN A 281 4.17 -6.01 -14.18
N LEU A 282 3.22 -5.58 -13.33
CA LEU A 282 3.38 -5.66 -11.88
C LEU A 282 2.61 -6.83 -11.25
N LEU A 283 1.70 -7.45 -11.97
CA LEU A 283 0.81 -8.49 -11.47
C LEU A 283 0.05 -8.05 -10.20
N MET A 284 -0.29 -6.76 -10.14
CA MET A 284 -1.14 -6.18 -9.11
C MET A 284 -2.58 -6.09 -9.63
N ARG A 285 -3.55 -5.99 -8.73
CA ARG A 285 -4.94 -5.76 -9.09
C ARG A 285 -5.23 -4.27 -9.08
N PRO A 286 -5.86 -3.71 -10.12
CA PRO A 286 -6.34 -2.34 -10.08
C PRO A 286 -7.46 -2.22 -9.04
N VAL A 287 -7.58 -1.05 -8.44
CA VAL A 287 -8.67 -0.69 -7.53
C VAL A 287 -9.34 0.58 -8.05
N THR A 288 -10.48 0.94 -7.49
CA THR A 288 -11.14 2.21 -7.80
C THR A 288 -10.29 3.37 -7.30
N TRP A 289 -9.95 4.30 -8.21
CA TRP A 289 -9.24 5.51 -7.87
C TRP A 289 -10.20 6.60 -7.39
N GLY A 290 -9.68 7.60 -6.70
CA GLY A 290 -10.44 8.73 -6.20
C GLY A 290 -10.30 8.95 -4.70
N GLU A 291 -10.39 10.21 -4.29
CA GLU A 291 -10.16 10.64 -2.90
C GLU A 291 -11.24 10.10 -1.95
N ASP A 292 -12.51 10.25 -2.31
CA ASP A 292 -13.63 9.80 -1.45
C ASP A 292 -13.54 8.30 -1.16
N HIS A 293 -13.20 7.50 -2.19
CA HIS A 293 -13.02 6.06 -2.03
C HIS A 293 -11.78 5.73 -1.18
N ALA A 294 -10.69 6.48 -1.34
CA ALA A 294 -9.49 6.30 -0.52
C ALA A 294 -9.76 6.59 0.96
N ASP A 295 -10.41 7.71 1.25
CA ASP A 295 -10.78 8.12 2.61
C ASP A 295 -11.75 7.14 3.28
N GLN A 296 -12.74 6.63 2.53
CA GLN A 296 -13.67 5.62 3.04
C GLN A 296 -12.92 4.32 3.37
N THR A 297 -12.13 3.82 2.42
CA THR A 297 -11.36 2.57 2.59
C THR A 297 -10.41 2.66 3.79
N VAL A 298 -9.70 3.78 3.95
CA VAL A 298 -8.79 3.98 5.08
C VAL A 298 -9.53 3.93 6.41
N ARG A 299 -10.69 4.59 6.52
CA ARG A 299 -11.52 4.55 7.74
C ARG A 299 -12.00 3.12 8.04
N GLU A 300 -12.54 2.42 7.05
CA GLU A 300 -13.03 1.05 7.21
C GLU A 300 -11.93 0.08 7.64
N LEU A 301 -10.74 0.19 7.03
CA LEU A 301 -9.59 -0.63 7.41
C LEU A 301 -9.07 -0.29 8.82
N TYR A 302 -9.01 0.99 9.17
CA TYR A 302 -8.58 1.43 10.50
C TYR A 302 -9.49 0.86 11.58
N ASP A 303 -10.81 0.98 11.40
CA ASP A 303 -11.81 0.45 12.35
C ASP A 303 -11.75 -1.08 12.43
N THR A 304 -11.58 -1.74 11.30
CA THR A 304 -11.48 -3.22 11.23
C THR A 304 -10.26 -3.72 11.99
N PHE A 305 -9.09 -3.14 11.73
CA PHE A 305 -7.86 -3.52 12.44
C PHE A 305 -7.90 -3.16 13.92
N GLY A 306 -8.57 -2.07 14.30
CA GLY A 306 -8.80 -1.73 15.70
C GLY A 306 -9.63 -2.78 16.45
N LYS A 307 -10.72 -3.26 15.83
CA LYS A 307 -11.55 -4.35 16.38
C LYS A 307 -10.76 -5.66 16.50
N GLN A 308 -9.98 -6.00 15.47
CA GLN A 308 -9.14 -7.20 15.48
C GLN A 308 -8.05 -7.14 16.56
N ALA A 309 -7.39 -6.00 16.73
CA ALA A 309 -6.38 -5.80 17.78
C ALA A 309 -6.98 -5.92 19.19
N ALA A 310 -8.17 -5.37 19.42
CA ALA A 310 -8.87 -5.50 20.70
C ALA A 310 -9.27 -6.97 21.02
N ALA A 311 -9.61 -7.77 20.02
CA ALA A 311 -9.96 -9.19 20.18
C ALA A 311 -8.74 -10.10 20.46
N MET A 312 -7.52 -9.58 20.32
CA MET A 312 -6.27 -10.32 20.59
C MET A 312 -5.68 -10.05 21.98
N GLN A 313 -6.18 -9.04 22.69
CA GLN A 313 -5.81 -8.70 24.08
C GLN A 313 -6.63 -9.51 25.07
#